data_0f32d571fa3ddf9dfc2b3e86475615ba
#
_entry.id   0f32d571fa3ddf9dfc2b3e86475615ba
#
_cell.length_a   1.000
_cell.length_b   1.000
_cell.length_c   1.000
_cell.angle_alpha   90.00
_cell.angle_beta   90.00
_cell.angle_gamma   90.00
#
_symmetry.space_group_name_H-M   'P 1'
#
loop_
_entity.id
_entity.type
_entity.pdbx_description
1 polymer ?
#
loop_
_entity_poly.entity_id
_entity_poly.type
_entity_poly.pdbx_seq_one_letter_code
_entity_poly.pdbx_strand_id
1 'polypeptide(L)'
;MSNYNSWGIHMRSGHCWHSSFPVKKKNKRSSKIPMNEKNLDLLNRIFKSGSEKEYIKSDILNERKFRKNVQDQNKIKSSPRQKTSKLDMHKKKEESVIIIEAGAHAREWISPAVGTYIAQQLADPANSDLLKYATWVVVPLLNPDGYDYSHTDDRFWRKNRRLNKGRPECPGVDLNRNFNIKWAITGSSSNQCSETYHGTKAFSEKETKAIRKLIKRIKNVELYLSLHSYGQVILHPLGYTSDEPPGVGELRSMADAFANHISNNGGRQYAVEQAGLNYQSGGGSDDYAFSRGVPYSYTVELPDKWKDGFETPPEKILGISQEIWTGLKCLLGDLVPDAKYLC
;
A
#
# COMPACT_ATOMS: atom_id res chain seq x y z
N MET A 1 9.72 -22.07 21.77
CA MET A 1 10.62 -21.86 20.63
C MET A 1 10.06 -22.63 19.45
N SER A 2 9.29 -22.01 18.60
CA SER A 2 8.79 -22.63 17.36
C SER A 2 8.80 -21.55 16.28
N ASN A 3 9.54 -21.86 15.22
CA ASN A 3 9.71 -21.04 14.03
C ASN A 3 8.36 -20.89 13.29
N TYR A 4 7.84 -19.69 13.21
CA TYR A 4 6.72 -19.36 12.31
C TYR A 4 7.24 -18.72 11.05
N ASN A 5 7.49 -19.56 10.05
CA ASN A 5 7.55 -19.18 8.64
C ASN A 5 6.27 -19.72 7.98
N SER A 6 5.21 -18.94 7.96
CA SER A 6 4.13 -19.16 7.00
C SER A 6 3.11 -18.01 7.08
N TRP A 7 2.84 -17.41 5.99
CA TRP A 7 1.71 -16.54 5.74
C TRP A 7 0.45 -17.38 5.67
N GLY A 8 -0.16 -17.66 6.83
CA GLY A 8 -1.38 -18.43 6.93
C GLY A 8 -2.37 -17.71 7.82
N ILE A 9 -3.55 -17.40 7.29
CA ILE A 9 -4.70 -16.97 8.06
C ILE A 9 -5.09 -18.15 8.96
N HIS A 10 -4.79 -18.09 10.27
CA HIS A 10 -5.33 -19.01 11.25
C HIS A 10 -6.62 -18.45 11.83
N MET A 11 -7.75 -18.96 11.34
CA MET A 11 -9.02 -18.84 12.06
C MET A 11 -9.09 -19.91 13.13
N ARG A 12 -9.06 -19.55 14.42
CA ARG A 12 -9.47 -20.41 15.53
C ARG A 12 -10.86 -20.01 15.99
N SER A 13 -11.85 -20.69 15.47
CA SER A 13 -13.06 -21.14 16.18
C SER A 13 -13.92 -21.98 15.21
N GLY A 14 -13.81 -23.28 15.35
CA GLY A 14 -14.90 -24.23 15.29
C GLY A 14 -15.55 -24.58 13.96
N HIS A 15 -15.00 -24.30 12.75
CA HIS A 15 -15.44 -25.02 11.53
C HIS A 15 -14.31 -25.03 10.51
N CYS A 16 -13.65 -26.18 10.41
CA CYS A 16 -12.68 -26.49 9.36
C CYS A 16 -13.41 -26.74 8.03
N TRP A 17 -13.05 -25.96 7.00
CA TRP A 17 -13.22 -26.41 5.63
C TRP A 17 -11.88 -26.96 5.13
N HIS A 18 -11.74 -28.29 5.17
CA HIS A 18 -10.71 -28.99 4.44
C HIS A 18 -11.16 -29.18 2.99
N SER A 19 -10.57 -28.43 2.05
CA SER A 19 -10.56 -28.84 0.65
C SER A 19 -9.21 -29.46 0.33
N SER A 20 -9.12 -30.77 0.46
CA SER A 20 -8.03 -31.58 -0.05
C SER A 20 -8.19 -31.77 -1.56
N PHE A 21 -7.38 -31.07 -2.37
CA PHE A 21 -7.19 -31.43 -3.77
C PHE A 21 -5.91 -32.22 -3.95
N PRO A 22 -5.94 -33.37 -4.65
CA PRO A 22 -4.74 -34.19 -4.88
C PRO A 22 -3.83 -33.51 -5.89
N VAL A 23 -2.62 -33.16 -5.46
CA VAL A 23 -1.55 -32.63 -6.34
C VAL A 23 -1.01 -33.77 -7.20
N LYS A 24 -1.42 -33.85 -8.46
CA LYS A 24 -0.70 -34.61 -9.49
C LYS A 24 0.58 -33.87 -9.89
N LYS A 25 1.73 -34.40 -9.49
CA LYS A 25 3.04 -33.97 -10.01
C LYS A 25 3.09 -34.13 -11.53
N LYS A 26 3.09 -33.02 -12.28
CA LYS A 26 3.59 -32.98 -13.65
C LYS A 26 4.71 -31.94 -13.70
N ASN A 27 5.93 -32.43 -13.97
CA ASN A 27 7.07 -31.61 -14.34
C ASN A 27 6.71 -30.77 -15.56
N LYS A 28 6.57 -29.45 -15.40
CA LYS A 28 6.69 -28.49 -16.50
C LYS A 28 7.64 -27.39 -16.05
N ARG A 29 8.61 -27.09 -16.90
CA ARG A 29 9.54 -25.98 -16.77
C ARG A 29 8.74 -24.72 -16.46
N SER A 30 8.94 -24.16 -15.29
CA SER A 30 8.41 -22.86 -14.87
C SER A 30 9.09 -21.81 -15.76
N SER A 31 8.32 -21.17 -16.62
CA SER A 31 8.72 -19.92 -17.24
C SER A 31 8.81 -18.90 -16.11
N LYS A 32 10.02 -18.44 -15.82
CA LYS A 32 10.24 -17.35 -14.86
C LYS A 32 9.55 -16.10 -15.39
N ILE A 33 8.49 -15.67 -14.73
CA ILE A 33 7.89 -14.35 -14.92
C ILE A 33 8.97 -13.34 -14.50
N PRO A 34 9.33 -12.36 -15.35
CA PRO A 34 10.30 -11.34 -14.96
C PRO A 34 9.65 -10.32 -14.04
N MET A 35 9.34 -10.71 -12.81
CA MET A 35 9.17 -9.74 -11.77
C MET A 35 10.55 -9.15 -11.48
N ASN A 36 10.66 -7.82 -11.48
CA ASN A 36 11.92 -7.15 -11.20
C ASN A 36 12.40 -7.58 -9.81
N GLU A 37 13.32 -8.56 -9.77
CA GLU A 37 13.84 -9.19 -8.55
C GLU A 37 14.32 -8.16 -7.53
N LYS A 38 14.72 -6.97 -8.00
CA LYS A 38 15.15 -5.85 -7.14
C LYS A 38 14.04 -5.28 -6.27
N ASN A 39 12.81 -5.26 -6.75
CA ASN A 39 11.69 -4.72 -5.99
C ASN A 39 11.16 -5.74 -4.97
N LEU A 40 11.13 -7.02 -5.32
CA LEU A 40 10.75 -8.09 -4.38
C LEU A 40 11.79 -8.24 -3.26
N ASP A 41 13.09 -8.14 -3.58
CA ASP A 41 14.17 -8.16 -2.60
C ASP A 41 14.13 -6.92 -1.70
N LEU A 42 13.74 -5.76 -2.24
CA LEU A 42 13.55 -4.54 -1.46
C LEU A 42 12.41 -4.70 -0.44
N LEU A 43 11.26 -5.26 -0.83
CA LEU A 43 10.14 -5.52 0.08
C LEU A 43 10.52 -6.52 1.17
N ASN A 44 11.15 -7.61 0.80
CA ASN A 44 11.63 -8.61 1.76
C ASN A 44 12.63 -8.03 2.77
N ARG A 45 13.48 -7.08 2.36
CA ARG A 45 14.42 -6.40 3.26
C ARG A 45 13.76 -5.34 4.14
N ILE A 46 12.71 -4.66 3.66
CA ILE A 46 11.95 -3.69 4.44
C ILE A 46 11.23 -4.38 5.61
N PHE A 47 10.71 -5.59 5.40
CA PHE A 47 9.88 -6.29 6.38
C PHE A 47 10.61 -7.39 7.18
N LYS A 48 11.78 -7.90 6.73
CA LYS A 48 12.54 -8.95 7.42
C LYS A 48 13.48 -8.48 8.54
N SER A 49 13.89 -7.22 8.58
CA SER A 49 14.93 -6.81 9.54
C SER A 49 14.38 -6.24 10.83
N GLY A 50 14.40 -7.04 11.89
CA GLY A 50 14.14 -6.63 13.27
C GLY A 50 15.27 -5.79 13.90
N SER A 51 16.39 -5.49 13.22
CA SER A 51 17.47 -4.66 13.76
C SER A 51 17.94 -3.57 12.80
N GLU A 52 17.75 -2.33 13.23
CA GLU A 52 18.12 -1.11 12.47
C GLU A 52 19.63 -0.99 12.18
N LYS A 53 20.49 -1.64 12.97
CA LYS A 53 21.96 -1.53 12.89
C LYS A 53 22.59 -2.38 11.77
N GLU A 54 22.07 -3.55 11.47
CA GLU A 54 22.57 -4.40 10.37
C GLU A 54 22.13 -3.88 9.01
N TYR A 55 20.95 -3.29 8.94
CA TYR A 55 20.40 -2.73 7.71
C TYR A 55 21.21 -1.55 7.16
N ILE A 56 21.65 -0.63 8.03
CA ILE A 56 22.47 0.53 7.66
C ILE A 56 23.86 0.10 7.14
N LYS A 57 24.46 -0.95 7.71
CA LYS A 57 25.76 -1.48 7.24
C LYS A 57 25.69 -2.11 5.85
N SER A 58 24.63 -2.86 5.54
CA SER A 58 24.49 -3.51 4.24
C SER A 58 24.21 -2.52 3.12
N ASP A 59 23.42 -1.46 3.37
CA ASP A 59 23.14 -0.41 2.38
C ASP A 59 24.37 0.41 2.01
N ILE A 60 25.22 0.75 2.99
CA ILE A 60 26.46 1.47 2.73
C ILE A 60 27.44 0.64 1.87
N LEU A 61 27.51 -0.67 2.09
CA LEU A 61 28.37 -1.57 1.29
C LEU A 61 27.84 -1.72 -0.15
N ASN A 62 26.53 -1.82 -0.32
CA ASN A 62 25.89 -1.97 -1.64
C ASN A 62 25.96 -0.67 -2.45
N GLU A 63 25.81 0.49 -1.82
CA GLU A 63 25.96 1.79 -2.47
C GLU A 63 27.41 2.04 -2.92
N ARG A 64 28.40 1.62 -2.14
CA ARG A 64 29.82 1.68 -2.53
C ARG A 64 30.16 0.76 -3.70
N LYS A 65 29.61 -0.48 -3.74
CA LYS A 65 29.77 -1.38 -4.87
C LYS A 65 29.10 -0.86 -6.15
N PHE A 66 27.91 -0.28 -6.02
CA PHE A 66 27.18 0.32 -7.15
C PHE A 66 27.94 1.51 -7.74
N ARG A 67 28.44 2.44 -6.90
CA ARG A 67 29.24 3.59 -7.35
C ARG A 67 30.56 3.17 -8.02
N LYS A 68 31.19 2.11 -7.54
CA LYS A 68 32.41 1.57 -8.14
C LYS A 68 32.15 0.97 -9.53
N ASN A 69 31.07 0.22 -9.70
CA ASN A 69 30.68 -0.33 -11.01
C ASN A 69 30.31 0.76 -12.03
N VAL A 70 29.68 1.87 -11.60
CA VAL A 70 29.37 3.00 -12.48
C VAL A 70 30.62 3.76 -12.88
N GLN A 71 31.64 3.89 -11.98
CA GLN A 71 32.91 4.53 -12.32
C GLN A 71 33.78 3.69 -13.25
N ASP A 72 33.73 2.36 -13.16
CA ASP A 72 34.49 1.46 -14.04
C ASP A 72 33.91 1.37 -15.47
N GLN A 73 32.59 1.59 -15.62
CA GLN A 73 31.94 1.66 -16.95
C GLN A 73 32.25 2.98 -17.70
N ASN A 74 32.62 4.05 -17.00
CA ASN A 74 32.94 5.33 -17.61
C ASN A 74 34.40 5.44 -18.11
N LYS A 75 35.22 4.38 -17.98
CA LYS A 75 36.63 4.34 -18.44
C LYS A 75 36.84 3.68 -19.81
N ILE A 76 35.79 3.45 -20.61
CA ILE A 76 35.98 2.97 -21.98
C ILE A 76 36.29 4.16 -22.89
N LYS A 77 37.47 4.04 -23.49
CA LYS A 77 38.21 5.05 -24.27
C LYS A 77 37.41 5.58 -25.46
N SER A 78 37.59 6.89 -25.69
CA SER A 78 37.26 7.65 -26.90
C SER A 78 37.87 7.04 -28.18
N SER A 79 37.04 6.79 -29.18
CA SER A 79 37.42 6.56 -30.58
C SER A 79 36.58 7.53 -31.47
N PRO A 80 37.06 7.89 -32.70
CA PRO A 80 36.79 9.20 -33.30
C PRO A 80 35.39 9.36 -33.91
N ARG A 81 34.95 10.62 -33.92
CA ARG A 81 33.70 11.13 -34.46
C ARG A 81 33.35 10.59 -35.85
N GLN A 82 32.35 9.77 -35.95
CA GLN A 82 31.46 9.70 -37.12
C GLN A 82 30.21 10.53 -36.88
N LYS A 83 29.89 11.44 -37.82
CA LYS A 83 28.64 12.17 -37.84
C LYS A 83 27.52 11.16 -38.05
N THR A 84 26.79 10.82 -37.00
CA THR A 84 25.54 10.07 -37.08
C THR A 84 24.38 11.04 -36.87
N SER A 85 23.44 10.93 -37.80
CA SER A 85 22.10 11.50 -37.78
C SER A 85 21.48 11.43 -36.38
N LYS A 86 20.69 12.47 -36.00
CA LYS A 86 19.84 12.46 -34.82
C LYS A 86 19.02 11.16 -34.81
N LEU A 87 19.46 10.17 -34.07
CA LEU A 87 18.59 9.11 -33.59
C LEU A 87 17.73 9.77 -32.49
N ASP A 88 16.45 9.86 -32.71
CA ASP A 88 15.48 10.11 -31.66
C ASP A 88 15.65 8.99 -30.63
N MET A 89 16.36 9.31 -29.56
CA MET A 89 16.35 8.45 -28.37
C MET A 89 14.94 8.54 -27.80
N HIS A 90 14.08 7.59 -28.15
CA HIS A 90 12.88 7.34 -27.38
C HIS A 90 13.33 7.15 -25.92
N LYS A 91 13.11 8.15 -25.08
CA LYS A 91 13.22 7.99 -23.64
C LYS A 91 12.34 6.81 -23.31
N LYS A 92 12.93 5.69 -22.85
CA LYS A 92 12.17 4.57 -22.34
C LYS A 92 11.24 5.14 -21.27
N LYS A 93 9.93 5.10 -21.52
CA LYS A 93 8.93 5.61 -20.58
C LYS A 93 9.20 4.89 -19.25
N GLU A 94 9.45 5.65 -18.19
CA GLU A 94 9.65 5.03 -16.88
C GLU A 94 8.37 4.29 -16.51
N GLU A 95 8.49 3.07 -16.04
CA GLU A 95 7.38 2.17 -15.72
C GLU A 95 6.53 2.80 -14.59
N SER A 96 5.23 2.89 -14.78
CA SER A 96 4.28 3.38 -13.78
C SER A 96 4.25 2.46 -12.56
N VAL A 97 4.18 3.02 -11.36
CA VAL A 97 4.13 2.25 -10.11
C VAL A 97 2.85 2.53 -9.36
N ILE A 98 2.20 1.47 -8.90
CA ILE A 98 1.01 1.49 -8.06
C ILE A 98 1.37 0.95 -6.69
N ILE A 99 1.11 1.73 -5.64
CA ILE A 99 1.31 1.32 -4.25
C ILE A 99 -0.04 1.14 -3.58
N ILE A 100 -0.26 -0.02 -2.97
CA ILE A 100 -1.45 -0.32 -2.18
C ILE A 100 -1.00 -0.67 -0.77
N GLU A 101 -1.50 0.08 0.20
CA GLU A 101 -1.28 -0.14 1.62
C GLU A 101 -2.59 -0.54 2.29
N ALA A 102 -2.55 -1.55 3.16
CA ALA A 102 -3.69 -2.03 3.91
C ALA A 102 -3.32 -2.35 5.36
N GLY A 103 -4.31 -2.42 6.22
CA GLY A 103 -4.14 -2.86 7.60
C GLY A 103 -3.36 -1.90 8.49
N ALA A 104 -3.47 -0.58 8.29
CA ALA A 104 -2.91 0.43 9.18
C ALA A 104 -3.60 0.41 10.55
N HIS A 105 -4.92 0.27 10.58
CA HIS A 105 -5.70 0.16 11.81
C HIS A 105 -6.09 -1.31 12.06
N ALA A 106 -5.79 -1.78 13.26
CA ALA A 106 -5.88 -3.18 13.63
C ALA A 106 -7.30 -3.78 13.52
N ARG A 107 -8.33 -3.00 13.89
CA ARG A 107 -9.74 -3.44 13.90
C ARG A 107 -10.40 -3.53 12.53
N GLU A 108 -9.78 -2.99 11.49
CA GLU A 108 -10.31 -2.88 10.14
C GLU A 108 -10.01 -4.14 9.32
N TRP A 109 -10.53 -5.29 9.75
CA TRP A 109 -10.13 -6.61 9.24
C TRP A 109 -10.39 -6.83 7.75
N ILE A 110 -11.37 -6.12 7.17
CA ILE A 110 -11.64 -6.19 5.73
C ILE A 110 -10.48 -5.60 4.91
N SER A 111 -9.77 -4.59 5.44
CA SER A 111 -8.68 -3.94 4.74
C SER A 111 -7.52 -4.91 4.41
N PRO A 112 -6.91 -5.62 5.36
CA PRO A 112 -5.87 -6.62 5.05
C PRO A 112 -6.40 -7.81 4.23
N ALA A 113 -7.69 -8.16 4.35
CA ALA A 113 -8.29 -9.21 3.52
C ALA A 113 -8.31 -8.80 2.04
N VAL A 114 -8.76 -7.58 1.73
CA VAL A 114 -8.73 -7.03 0.36
C VAL A 114 -7.30 -6.88 -0.15
N GLY A 115 -6.39 -6.33 0.66
CA GLY A 115 -4.98 -6.21 0.29
C GLY A 115 -4.32 -7.55 -0.04
N THR A 116 -4.62 -8.59 0.74
CA THR A 116 -4.14 -9.97 0.49
C THR A 116 -4.75 -10.55 -0.78
N TYR A 117 -6.05 -10.34 -1.01
CA TYR A 117 -6.73 -10.78 -2.24
C TYR A 117 -6.10 -10.14 -3.48
N ILE A 118 -5.83 -8.82 -3.46
CA ILE A 118 -5.17 -8.13 -4.57
C ILE A 118 -3.78 -8.74 -4.82
N ALA A 119 -2.98 -8.98 -3.78
CA ALA A 119 -1.67 -9.61 -3.93
C ALA A 119 -1.77 -11.02 -4.53
N GLN A 120 -2.78 -11.81 -4.15
CA GLN A 120 -3.06 -13.13 -4.73
C GLN A 120 -3.44 -13.03 -6.20
N GLN A 121 -4.31 -12.08 -6.57
CA GLN A 121 -4.71 -11.88 -7.96
C GLN A 121 -3.54 -11.46 -8.85
N LEU A 122 -2.64 -10.59 -8.36
CA LEU A 122 -1.43 -10.19 -9.08
C LEU A 122 -0.43 -11.35 -9.24
N ALA A 123 -0.45 -12.33 -8.35
CA ALA A 123 0.37 -13.54 -8.45
C ALA A 123 -0.24 -14.61 -9.36
N ASP A 124 -1.51 -14.49 -9.75
CA ASP A 124 -2.18 -15.43 -10.66
C ASP A 124 -1.66 -15.23 -12.09
N PRO A 125 -1.17 -16.30 -12.75
CA PRO A 125 -0.74 -16.25 -14.14
C PRO A 125 -1.79 -15.69 -15.12
N ALA A 126 -3.08 -15.85 -14.82
CA ALA A 126 -4.17 -15.30 -15.64
C ALA A 126 -4.16 -13.75 -15.67
N ASN A 127 -3.57 -13.12 -14.68
CA ASN A 127 -3.47 -11.66 -14.56
C ASN A 127 -2.06 -11.13 -14.93
N SER A 128 -1.19 -11.96 -15.49
CA SER A 128 0.21 -11.59 -15.78
C SER A 128 0.35 -10.40 -16.73
N ASP A 129 -0.66 -10.13 -17.54
CA ASP A 129 -0.67 -8.98 -18.46
C ASP A 129 -0.68 -7.65 -17.72
N LEU A 130 -1.29 -7.57 -16.53
CA LEU A 130 -1.29 -6.36 -15.71
C LEU A 130 0.13 -5.92 -15.33
N LEU A 131 1.04 -6.89 -15.14
CA LEU A 131 2.43 -6.64 -14.74
C LEU A 131 3.29 -6.09 -15.89
N LYS A 132 2.78 -6.08 -17.13
CA LYS A 132 3.44 -5.47 -18.29
C LYS A 132 3.26 -3.96 -18.32
N TYR A 133 2.22 -3.44 -17.68
CA TYR A 133 1.81 -2.05 -17.73
C TYR A 133 2.22 -1.24 -16.50
N ALA A 134 2.32 -1.90 -15.35
CA ALA A 134 2.74 -1.24 -14.12
C ALA A 134 3.46 -2.20 -13.17
N THR A 135 4.35 -1.64 -12.36
CA THR A 135 4.87 -2.32 -11.16
C THR A 135 3.89 -2.13 -10.00
N TRP A 136 3.46 -3.23 -9.41
CA TRP A 136 2.55 -3.24 -8.26
C TRP A 136 3.32 -3.51 -6.97
N VAL A 137 3.08 -2.69 -5.98
CA VAL A 137 3.63 -2.82 -4.64
C VAL A 137 2.49 -2.91 -3.64
N VAL A 138 2.27 -4.09 -3.08
CA VAL A 138 1.20 -4.32 -2.12
C VAL A 138 1.76 -4.56 -0.73
N VAL A 139 1.34 -3.75 0.22
CA VAL A 139 1.59 -3.91 1.66
C VAL A 139 0.28 -4.38 2.30
N PRO A 140 0.03 -5.69 2.36
CA PRO A 140 -1.30 -6.21 2.71
C PRO A 140 -1.63 -6.06 4.20
N LEU A 141 -0.62 -5.87 5.07
CA LEU A 141 -0.80 -5.70 6.50
C LEU A 141 0.33 -4.83 7.07
N LEU A 142 0.06 -3.54 7.24
CA LEU A 142 1.03 -2.58 7.74
C LEU A 142 1.26 -2.72 9.25
N ASN A 143 0.23 -3.05 10.01
CA ASN A 143 0.21 -3.12 11.49
C ASN A 143 0.00 -4.57 12.00
N PRO A 144 0.97 -5.47 11.81
CA PRO A 144 0.80 -6.87 12.19
C PRO A 144 0.62 -7.06 13.70
N ASP A 145 1.34 -6.30 14.53
CA ASP A 145 1.27 -6.42 15.99
C ASP A 145 -0.11 -5.98 16.52
N GLY A 146 -0.66 -4.90 15.99
CA GLY A 146 -2.01 -4.45 16.33
C GLY A 146 -3.08 -5.43 15.84
N TYR A 147 -2.90 -5.96 14.62
CA TYR A 147 -3.82 -6.93 14.02
C TYR A 147 -3.88 -8.22 14.87
N ASP A 148 -2.74 -8.77 15.25
CA ASP A 148 -2.67 -9.94 16.14
C ASP A 148 -3.37 -9.67 17.47
N TYR A 149 -3.11 -8.52 18.09
CA TYR A 149 -3.77 -8.11 19.33
C TYR A 149 -5.29 -7.97 19.18
N SER A 150 -5.78 -7.53 18.01
CA SER A 150 -7.22 -7.44 17.75
C SER A 150 -7.91 -8.80 17.62
N HIS A 151 -7.15 -9.86 17.39
CA HIS A 151 -7.65 -11.25 17.38
C HIS A 151 -7.60 -11.93 18.73
N THR A 152 -6.65 -11.54 19.59
CA THR A 152 -6.38 -12.25 20.85
C THR A 152 -6.95 -11.56 22.08
N ASP A 153 -7.02 -10.23 22.08
CA ASP A 153 -7.32 -9.46 23.29
C ASP A 153 -8.44 -8.43 23.11
N ASP A 154 -8.33 -7.49 22.15
CA ASP A 154 -9.30 -6.43 21.94
C ASP A 154 -9.68 -6.30 20.46
N ARG A 155 -10.84 -6.84 20.08
CA ARG A 155 -11.37 -6.82 18.71
C ARG A 155 -11.41 -5.42 18.07
N PHE A 156 -11.61 -4.39 18.88
CA PHE A 156 -11.75 -3.02 18.42
C PHE A 156 -10.50 -2.19 18.57
N TRP A 157 -9.34 -2.84 18.82
CA TRP A 157 -8.06 -2.17 18.87
C TRP A 157 -7.73 -1.49 17.54
N ARG A 158 -7.30 -0.21 17.60
CA ARG A 158 -6.99 0.60 16.41
C ARG A 158 -5.48 0.74 16.15
N LYS A 159 -4.73 1.14 17.19
CA LYS A 159 -3.32 1.58 17.12
C LYS A 159 -2.35 0.42 16.87
N ASN A 160 -1.05 0.71 16.67
CA ASN A 160 -0.03 -0.32 16.78
C ASN A 160 0.19 -0.74 18.24
N ARG A 161 1.21 -1.58 18.52
CA ARG A 161 1.45 -2.10 19.89
C ARG A 161 2.73 -1.57 20.54
N ARG A 162 3.22 -0.43 20.09
CA ARG A 162 4.38 0.19 20.72
C ARG A 162 4.12 0.49 22.19
N LEU A 163 5.06 0.14 23.09
CA LEU A 163 5.02 0.55 24.48
C LEU A 163 5.41 2.04 24.60
N ASN A 164 4.53 2.83 25.19
CA ASN A 164 4.74 4.24 25.41
C ASN A 164 5.47 4.47 26.74
N LYS A 165 6.58 5.23 26.71
CA LYS A 165 7.32 5.57 27.91
C LYS A 165 6.47 6.47 28.83
N GLY A 166 6.45 6.14 30.12
CA GLY A 166 5.72 6.89 31.13
C GLY A 166 4.24 6.50 31.30
N ARG A 167 3.66 5.80 30.29
CA ARG A 167 2.28 5.30 30.35
C ARG A 167 2.17 3.94 29.67
N PRO A 168 2.72 2.87 30.27
CA PRO A 168 2.67 1.54 29.71
C PRO A 168 1.27 0.96 29.58
N GLU A 169 0.32 1.46 30.38
CA GLU A 169 -1.11 1.14 30.31
C GLU A 169 -1.83 1.70 29.07
N CYS A 170 -1.20 2.64 28.36
CA CYS A 170 -1.73 3.27 27.16
C CYS A 170 -0.80 3.02 25.97
N PRO A 171 -0.66 1.78 25.48
CA PRO A 171 0.22 1.47 24.37
C PRO A 171 -0.30 1.98 23.02
N GLY A 172 0.59 2.01 22.06
CA GLY A 172 0.29 2.23 20.64
C GLY A 172 0.25 3.68 20.22
N VAL A 173 0.36 3.83 18.90
CA VAL A 173 0.28 5.09 18.14
C VAL A 173 -0.67 4.85 16.96
N ASP A 174 -1.50 5.82 16.63
CA ASP A 174 -2.30 5.82 15.42
C ASP A 174 -1.38 6.03 14.20
N LEU A 175 -1.20 4.99 13.40
CA LEU A 175 -0.29 5.03 12.27
C LEU A 175 -0.73 6.06 11.22
N ASN A 176 -2.06 6.24 11.02
CA ASN A 176 -2.60 7.23 10.10
C ASN A 176 -2.76 8.63 10.72
N ARG A 177 -1.96 8.93 11.76
CA ARG A 177 -1.70 10.24 12.34
C ARG A 177 -0.19 10.49 12.51
N ASN A 178 0.67 9.58 12.05
CA ASN A 178 2.10 9.61 12.35
C ASN A 178 2.98 10.02 11.15
N PHE A 179 2.41 10.29 9.99
CA PHE A 179 3.16 10.80 8.83
C PHE A 179 3.50 12.29 8.98
N ASN A 180 4.59 12.73 8.34
CA ASN A 180 5.05 14.12 8.40
C ASN A 180 4.35 15.01 7.36
N ILE A 181 3.05 15.15 7.51
CA ILE A 181 2.22 16.11 6.79
C ILE A 181 1.23 16.73 7.79
N LYS A 182 1.37 18.02 8.09
CA LYS A 182 0.59 18.69 9.12
C LYS A 182 0.46 17.90 10.44
N TRP A 183 1.53 17.15 10.78
CA TRP A 183 1.59 16.30 11.96
C TRP A 183 1.31 17.08 13.24
N ALA A 184 0.45 16.53 14.12
CA ALA A 184 0.06 17.10 15.41
C ALA A 184 -0.63 18.48 15.36
N ILE A 185 -1.15 18.90 14.19
CA ILE A 185 -1.84 20.18 14.03
C ILE A 185 -3.34 20.04 14.23
N THR A 186 -3.97 19.05 13.60
CA THR A 186 -5.42 18.85 13.64
C THR A 186 -5.80 17.37 13.67
N GLY A 187 -6.97 17.04 14.22
CA GLY A 187 -7.57 15.71 14.18
C GLY A 187 -6.75 14.59 14.83
N SER A 188 -5.80 14.93 15.70
CA SER A 188 -4.95 13.99 16.41
C SER A 188 -4.73 14.42 17.86
N SER A 189 -4.21 13.53 18.70
CA SER A 189 -4.04 13.77 20.14
C SER A 189 -2.60 13.56 20.58
N SER A 190 -2.13 14.39 21.52
CA SER A 190 -0.89 14.18 22.26
C SER A 190 -1.06 13.24 23.48
N ASN A 191 -2.30 12.90 23.83
CA ASN A 191 -2.59 11.96 24.91
C ASN A 191 -2.34 10.52 24.43
N GLN A 192 -1.41 9.81 25.04
CA GLN A 192 -1.04 8.43 24.70
C GLN A 192 -2.21 7.44 24.79
N CYS A 193 -3.20 7.72 25.63
CA CYS A 193 -4.39 6.87 25.78
C CYS A 193 -5.45 7.10 24.69
N SER A 194 -5.32 8.16 23.90
CA SER A 194 -6.24 8.44 22.80
C SER A 194 -6.06 7.44 21.66
N GLU A 195 -7.17 7.07 21.01
CA GLU A 195 -7.20 6.29 19.77
C GLU A 195 -6.47 6.99 18.62
N THR A 196 -6.45 8.32 18.63
CA THR A 196 -5.80 9.17 17.62
C THR A 196 -4.45 9.72 18.07
N TYR A 197 -3.77 9.03 19.00
CA TYR A 197 -2.45 9.46 19.46
C TYR A 197 -1.43 9.47 18.33
N HIS A 198 -0.88 10.64 18.01
CA HIS A 198 0.02 10.86 16.85
C HIS A 198 1.48 10.43 17.07
N GLY A 199 1.83 9.88 18.24
CA GLY A 199 3.20 9.52 18.59
C GLY A 199 4.04 10.68 19.12
N THR A 200 5.30 10.41 19.44
CA THR A 200 6.22 11.39 20.05
C THR A 200 6.82 12.36 19.02
N LYS A 201 6.79 12.01 17.75
CA LYS A 201 7.21 12.81 16.59
C LYS A 201 6.67 12.18 15.31
N ALA A 202 6.63 12.95 14.25
CA ALA A 202 6.36 12.41 12.92
C ALA A 202 7.32 11.27 12.60
N PHE A 203 6.77 10.19 12.02
CA PHE A 203 7.51 8.96 11.76
C PHE A 203 8.21 8.38 13.00
N SER A 204 7.58 8.44 14.17
CA SER A 204 8.11 7.74 15.34
C SER A 204 8.04 6.21 15.17
N GLU A 205 7.07 5.70 14.40
CA GLU A 205 6.78 4.28 14.27
C GLU A 205 7.59 3.61 13.15
N LYS A 206 7.84 2.30 13.30
CA LYS A 206 8.58 1.50 12.30
C LYS A 206 7.77 1.35 11.01
N GLU A 207 6.50 1.16 11.15
CA GLU A 207 5.51 0.96 10.10
C GLU A 207 5.45 2.20 9.19
N THR A 208 5.26 3.38 9.75
CA THR A 208 5.20 4.63 8.98
C THR A 208 6.55 4.99 8.35
N LYS A 209 7.67 4.65 9.00
CA LYS A 209 9.00 4.74 8.41
C LYS A 209 9.18 3.82 7.20
N ALA A 210 8.56 2.63 7.22
CA ALA A 210 8.63 1.69 6.09
C ALA A 210 7.93 2.29 4.87
N ILE A 211 6.71 2.79 5.01
CA ILE A 211 5.97 3.48 3.93
C ILE A 211 6.73 4.72 3.44
N ARG A 212 7.25 5.53 4.36
CA ARG A 212 8.11 6.68 3.99
C ARG A 212 9.31 6.26 3.13
N LYS A 213 10.00 5.17 3.50
CA LYS A 213 11.14 4.66 2.74
C LYS A 213 10.71 4.18 1.36
N LEU A 214 9.57 3.50 1.28
CA LEU A 214 8.98 3.01 0.04
C LEU A 214 8.73 4.18 -0.93
N ILE A 215 7.93 5.17 -0.53
CA ILE A 215 7.58 6.35 -1.34
C ILE A 215 8.83 7.15 -1.75
N LYS A 216 9.86 7.23 -0.88
CA LYS A 216 11.09 7.96 -1.21
C LYS A 216 12.01 7.23 -2.19
N ARG A 217 11.98 5.90 -2.23
CA ARG A 217 12.89 5.09 -3.04
C ARG A 217 12.34 4.75 -4.40
N ILE A 218 11.05 4.58 -4.48
CA ILE A 218 10.35 4.26 -5.72
C ILE A 218 10.09 5.57 -6.47
N LYS A 219 10.47 5.59 -7.74
CA LYS A 219 10.15 6.68 -8.67
C LYS A 219 8.90 6.32 -9.45
N ASN A 220 8.29 7.32 -10.05
CA ASN A 220 7.14 7.12 -10.94
C ASN A 220 5.94 6.45 -10.26
N VAL A 221 5.72 6.76 -8.98
CA VAL A 221 4.50 6.33 -8.30
C VAL A 221 3.36 7.16 -8.85
N GLU A 222 2.47 6.53 -9.61
CA GLU A 222 1.29 7.17 -10.21
C GLU A 222 0.08 7.10 -9.28
N LEU A 223 -0.05 5.98 -8.55
CA LEU A 223 -1.19 5.75 -7.67
C LEU A 223 -0.73 5.25 -6.30
N TYR A 224 -1.27 5.85 -5.25
CA TYR A 224 -1.18 5.37 -3.88
C TYR A 224 -2.59 5.16 -3.31
N LEU A 225 -2.89 3.94 -2.87
CA LEU A 225 -4.15 3.62 -2.20
C LEU A 225 -3.89 3.15 -0.77
N SER A 226 -4.54 3.79 0.19
CA SER A 226 -4.62 3.34 1.59
C SER A 226 -5.99 2.74 1.85
N LEU A 227 -6.04 1.43 2.10
CA LEU A 227 -7.29 0.70 2.34
C LEU A 227 -7.64 0.72 3.82
N HIS A 228 -8.80 1.25 4.12
CA HIS A 228 -9.37 1.39 5.46
C HIS A 228 -10.78 0.82 5.53
N SER A 229 -11.40 0.86 6.68
CA SER A 229 -12.83 0.70 6.86
C SER A 229 -13.30 1.51 8.09
N TYR A 230 -14.55 1.95 8.11
CA TYR A 230 -15.61 1.71 7.14
C TYR A 230 -16.25 3.01 6.65
N GLY A 231 -16.92 2.97 5.50
CA GLY A 231 -17.60 4.18 5.00
C GLY A 231 -18.15 4.02 3.58
N GLN A 232 -17.60 3.08 2.77
CA GLN A 232 -17.91 2.92 1.36
C GLN A 232 -17.74 4.22 0.59
N VAL A 233 -16.56 4.86 0.77
CA VAL A 233 -16.20 6.14 0.18
C VAL A 233 -14.72 6.13 -0.26
N ILE A 234 -14.43 6.81 -1.35
CA ILE A 234 -13.08 7.10 -1.82
C ILE A 234 -12.77 8.54 -1.43
N LEU A 235 -11.79 8.72 -0.57
CA LEU A 235 -11.37 10.01 -0.06
C LEU A 235 -10.11 10.48 -0.79
N HIS A 236 -10.17 11.67 -1.36
CA HIS A 236 -8.99 12.33 -1.94
C HIS A 236 -8.41 13.39 -0.99
N PRO A 237 -7.12 13.73 -1.10
CA PRO A 237 -6.53 14.84 -0.35
C PRO A 237 -7.27 16.19 -0.58
N LEU A 238 -7.18 17.13 0.36
CA LEU A 238 -6.38 17.14 1.57
C LEU A 238 -7.24 16.73 2.77
N GLY A 239 -6.70 15.87 3.64
CA GLY A 239 -7.40 15.46 4.86
C GLY A 239 -7.24 16.45 6.03
N TYR A 240 -6.24 17.29 6.01
CA TYR A 240 -5.93 18.21 7.11
C TYR A 240 -6.59 19.60 6.98
N THR A 241 -7.28 19.87 5.90
CA THR A 241 -7.98 21.14 5.62
C THR A 241 -9.18 20.90 4.70
N SER A 242 -10.13 21.81 4.72
CA SER A 242 -11.22 21.85 3.74
C SER A 242 -10.85 22.62 2.45
N ASP A 243 -9.66 23.20 2.39
CA ASP A 243 -9.19 23.86 1.17
C ASP A 243 -8.94 22.83 0.07
N GLU A 244 -9.29 23.16 -1.15
CA GLU A 244 -9.05 22.29 -2.30
C GLU A 244 -7.54 22.18 -2.62
N PRO A 245 -7.05 20.96 -2.93
CA PRO A 245 -5.68 20.79 -3.36
C PRO A 245 -5.46 21.35 -4.79
N PRO A 246 -4.22 21.70 -5.14
CA PRO A 246 -3.87 21.95 -6.53
C PRO A 246 -4.22 20.75 -7.42
N GLY A 247 -4.86 20.97 -8.56
CA GLY A 247 -5.23 19.90 -9.50
C GLY A 247 -6.44 19.07 -9.03
N VAL A 248 -7.28 19.58 -8.13
CA VAL A 248 -8.45 18.88 -7.58
C VAL A 248 -9.36 18.27 -8.65
N GLY A 249 -9.51 18.94 -9.81
CA GLY A 249 -10.34 18.44 -10.90
C GLY A 249 -9.87 17.09 -11.44
N GLU A 250 -8.58 16.95 -11.71
CA GLU A 250 -7.99 15.68 -12.17
C GLU A 250 -8.00 14.62 -11.07
N LEU A 251 -7.65 15.01 -9.84
CA LEU A 251 -7.63 14.14 -8.69
C LEU A 251 -9.02 13.54 -8.42
N ARG A 252 -10.06 14.38 -8.44
CA ARG A 252 -11.46 13.96 -8.27
C ARG A 252 -11.94 13.11 -9.45
N SER A 253 -11.65 13.53 -10.68
CA SER A 253 -12.03 12.78 -11.88
C SER A 253 -11.52 11.34 -11.87
N MET A 254 -10.28 11.12 -11.44
CA MET A 254 -9.70 9.78 -11.32
C MET A 254 -10.35 8.97 -10.19
N ALA A 255 -10.72 9.59 -9.07
CA ALA A 255 -11.47 8.94 -8.00
C ALA A 255 -12.90 8.57 -8.44
N ASP A 256 -13.58 9.46 -9.17
CA ASP A 256 -14.89 9.22 -9.78
C ASP A 256 -14.82 8.06 -10.80
N ALA A 257 -13.77 8.03 -11.64
CA ALA A 257 -13.53 6.91 -12.56
C ALA A 257 -13.39 5.59 -11.81
N PHE A 258 -12.61 5.56 -10.72
CA PHE A 258 -12.47 4.36 -9.89
C PHE A 258 -13.81 3.90 -9.30
N ALA A 259 -14.60 4.80 -8.71
CA ALA A 259 -15.93 4.51 -8.19
C ALA A 259 -16.88 4.00 -9.29
N ASN A 260 -16.85 4.60 -10.47
CA ASN A 260 -17.66 4.19 -11.63
C ASN A 260 -17.22 2.82 -12.17
N HIS A 261 -15.93 2.52 -12.23
CA HIS A 261 -15.45 1.19 -12.62
C HIS A 261 -15.94 0.10 -11.68
N ILE A 262 -15.96 0.37 -10.37
CA ILE A 262 -16.52 -0.57 -9.39
C ILE A 262 -18.02 -0.79 -9.68
N SER A 263 -18.81 0.27 -9.76
CA SER A 263 -20.27 0.16 -9.88
C SER A 263 -20.72 -0.38 -11.24
N ASN A 264 -20.08 0.02 -12.34
CA ASN A 264 -20.42 -0.44 -13.70
C ASN A 264 -20.12 -1.93 -13.91
N ASN A 265 -19.26 -2.51 -13.09
CA ASN A 265 -18.94 -3.94 -13.10
C ASN A 265 -19.68 -4.73 -12.01
N GLY A 266 -20.82 -4.22 -11.52
CA GLY A 266 -21.68 -4.91 -10.57
C GLY A 266 -21.27 -4.81 -9.11
N GLY A 267 -20.26 -4.00 -8.80
CA GLY A 267 -19.86 -3.67 -7.44
C GLY A 267 -20.76 -2.60 -6.81
N ARG A 268 -20.43 -2.23 -5.58
CA ARG A 268 -21.17 -1.19 -4.83
C ARG A 268 -20.88 0.20 -5.37
N GLN A 269 -21.80 1.12 -5.13
CA GLN A 269 -21.60 2.53 -5.44
C GLN A 269 -20.83 3.21 -4.29
N TYR A 270 -19.59 3.61 -4.53
CA TYR A 270 -18.78 4.40 -3.62
C TYR A 270 -19.05 5.90 -3.80
N ALA A 271 -19.12 6.63 -2.69
CA ALA A 271 -19.05 8.10 -2.75
C ALA A 271 -17.61 8.55 -3.04
N VAL A 272 -17.44 9.76 -3.58
CA VAL A 272 -16.13 10.41 -3.74
C VAL A 272 -16.17 11.74 -3.03
N GLU A 273 -15.28 11.94 -2.05
CA GLU A 273 -15.28 13.12 -1.20
C GLU A 273 -13.84 13.57 -0.91
N GLN A 274 -13.67 14.85 -0.57
CA GLN A 274 -12.41 15.30 0.02
C GLN A 274 -12.36 14.92 1.51
N ALA A 275 -11.26 14.31 1.93
CA ALA A 275 -11.09 13.78 3.28
C ALA A 275 -11.27 14.84 4.39
N GLY A 276 -10.85 16.08 4.13
CA GLY A 276 -10.90 17.18 5.10
C GLY A 276 -12.24 17.91 5.24
N LEU A 277 -13.26 17.57 4.42
CA LEU A 277 -14.54 18.28 4.47
C LEU A 277 -15.32 17.98 5.74
N ASN A 278 -15.42 16.72 6.13
CA ASN A 278 -16.22 16.30 7.27
C ASN A 278 -15.41 16.21 8.57
N TYR A 279 -14.16 15.79 8.47
CA TYR A 279 -13.27 15.62 9.63
C TYR A 279 -11.82 15.89 9.24
N GLN A 280 -11.27 17.01 9.68
CA GLN A 280 -9.89 17.38 9.40
C GLN A 280 -8.92 16.59 10.28
N SER A 281 -7.91 15.96 9.64
CA SER A 281 -6.87 15.24 10.36
C SER A 281 -5.52 15.32 9.65
N GLY A 282 -4.49 15.72 10.38
CA GLY A 282 -3.11 15.71 9.87
C GLY A 282 -2.40 14.40 10.15
N GLY A 283 -1.35 14.13 9.38
CA GLY A 283 -0.51 12.94 9.54
C GLY A 283 -1.03 11.69 8.84
N GLY A 284 -1.89 11.84 7.82
CA GLY A 284 -2.37 10.76 6.96
C GLY A 284 -1.33 10.26 5.97
N SER A 285 -1.43 8.99 5.56
CA SER A 285 -0.52 8.36 4.61
C SER A 285 -0.75 8.84 3.18
N ASP A 286 -2.01 9.02 2.79
CA ASP A 286 -2.47 9.54 1.49
C ASP A 286 -2.04 10.98 1.27
N ASP A 287 -2.29 11.87 2.24
CA ASP A 287 -1.80 13.25 2.21
C ASP A 287 -0.28 13.33 2.11
N TYR A 288 0.43 12.44 2.84
CA TYR A 288 1.87 12.37 2.75
C TYR A 288 2.32 11.93 1.36
N ALA A 289 1.72 10.90 0.77
CA ALA A 289 2.05 10.43 -0.57
C ALA A 289 1.80 11.54 -1.61
N PHE A 290 0.66 12.20 -1.55
CA PHE A 290 0.33 13.36 -2.39
C PHE A 290 1.36 14.48 -2.26
N SER A 291 1.75 14.85 -1.01
CA SER A 291 2.78 15.86 -0.75
C SER A 291 4.17 15.49 -1.29
N ARG A 292 4.38 14.21 -1.62
CA ARG A 292 5.63 13.71 -2.23
C ARG A 292 5.58 13.64 -3.75
N GLY A 293 4.50 14.13 -4.36
CA GLY A 293 4.33 14.22 -5.79
C GLY A 293 3.69 12.99 -6.42
N VAL A 294 3.03 12.13 -5.63
CA VAL A 294 2.16 11.07 -6.17
C VAL A 294 0.89 11.74 -6.68
N PRO A 295 0.60 11.72 -7.98
CA PRO A 295 -0.51 12.50 -8.54
C PRO A 295 -1.87 11.99 -8.08
N TYR A 296 -2.04 10.68 -7.95
CA TYR A 296 -3.29 10.05 -7.52
C TYR A 296 -3.07 9.33 -6.19
N SER A 297 -3.58 9.91 -5.12
CA SER A 297 -3.43 9.40 -3.77
C SER A 297 -4.77 9.40 -3.06
N TYR A 298 -5.21 8.24 -2.57
CA TYR A 298 -6.56 8.08 -2.01
C TYR A 298 -6.56 7.21 -0.78
N THR A 299 -7.45 7.53 0.15
CA THR A 299 -7.94 6.59 1.16
C THR A 299 -9.25 5.97 0.66
N VAL A 300 -9.33 4.65 0.69
CA VAL A 300 -10.57 3.91 0.37
C VAL A 300 -11.13 3.34 1.66
N GLU A 301 -12.21 3.92 2.13
CA GLU A 301 -13.01 3.37 3.23
C GLU A 301 -13.92 2.28 2.66
N LEU A 302 -13.57 1.04 2.94
CA LEU A 302 -14.29 -0.14 2.45
C LEU A 302 -15.70 -0.24 3.07
N PRO A 303 -16.62 -1.05 2.52
CA PRO A 303 -17.92 -1.27 3.13
C PRO A 303 -17.81 -1.84 4.56
N ASP A 304 -18.80 -1.58 5.46
CA ASP A 304 -20.14 -1.14 5.10
C ASP A 304 -20.42 0.29 5.60
N LYS A 305 -21.64 0.80 5.29
CA LYS A 305 -22.13 2.11 5.76
C LYS A 305 -22.87 1.97 7.09
N TRP A 306 -22.23 1.60 8.20
CA TRP A 306 -22.82 1.60 9.56
C TRP A 306 -23.46 0.30 10.05
N LYS A 307 -23.92 -0.59 9.17
CA LYS A 307 -24.66 -1.78 9.61
C LYS A 307 -23.78 -2.81 10.33
N ASP A 308 -22.67 -3.18 9.70
CA ASP A 308 -21.73 -4.18 10.23
C ASP A 308 -20.47 -3.50 10.82
N GLY A 309 -20.21 -2.22 10.47
CA GLY A 309 -19.06 -1.45 10.95
C GLY A 309 -17.73 -2.15 10.66
N PHE A 310 -16.94 -2.39 11.70
CA PHE A 310 -15.66 -3.14 11.59
C PHE A 310 -15.85 -4.67 11.55
N GLU A 311 -17.08 -5.17 11.72
CA GLU A 311 -17.38 -6.61 11.82
C GLU A 311 -18.01 -7.13 10.52
N THR A 312 -17.28 -6.92 9.42
CA THR A 312 -17.71 -7.44 8.10
C THR A 312 -17.96 -8.93 8.14
N PRO A 313 -19.17 -9.41 7.81
CA PRO A 313 -19.49 -10.85 7.77
C PRO A 313 -18.59 -11.59 6.78
N PRO A 314 -18.12 -12.81 7.12
CA PRO A 314 -17.20 -13.57 6.28
C PRO A 314 -17.68 -13.77 4.83
N GLU A 315 -18.98 -13.95 4.63
CA GLU A 315 -19.59 -14.13 3.31
C GLU A 315 -19.53 -12.90 2.41
N LYS A 316 -19.33 -11.71 2.98
CA LYS A 316 -19.18 -10.46 2.22
C LYS A 316 -17.73 -10.19 1.78
N ILE A 317 -16.73 -10.81 2.43
CA ILE A 317 -15.30 -10.51 2.22
C ILE A 317 -14.91 -10.71 0.76
N LEU A 318 -15.27 -11.84 0.17
CA LEU A 318 -14.93 -12.15 -1.22
C LEU A 318 -15.54 -11.13 -2.21
N GLY A 319 -16.82 -10.80 -2.04
CA GLY A 319 -17.51 -9.84 -2.91
C GLY A 319 -16.89 -8.44 -2.83
N ILE A 320 -16.54 -7.98 -1.62
CA ILE A 320 -15.84 -6.70 -1.42
C ILE A 320 -14.45 -6.73 -2.07
N SER A 321 -13.72 -7.83 -1.92
CA SER A 321 -12.39 -7.98 -2.52
C SER A 321 -12.45 -7.96 -4.05
N GLN A 322 -13.42 -8.63 -4.63
CA GLN A 322 -13.63 -8.72 -6.08
C GLN A 322 -14.00 -7.37 -6.69
N GLU A 323 -14.88 -6.58 -6.05
CA GLU A 323 -15.28 -5.28 -6.59
C GLU A 323 -14.11 -4.29 -6.61
N ILE A 324 -13.29 -4.24 -5.54
CA ILE A 324 -12.09 -3.39 -5.50
C ILE A 324 -11.07 -3.84 -6.55
N TRP A 325 -10.83 -5.14 -6.66
CA TRP A 325 -9.92 -5.69 -7.68
C TRP A 325 -10.36 -5.34 -9.10
N THR A 326 -11.66 -5.47 -9.40
CA THR A 326 -12.21 -5.14 -10.71
C THR A 326 -12.07 -3.65 -11.01
N GLY A 327 -12.42 -2.79 -10.06
CA GLY A 327 -12.22 -1.36 -10.19
C GLY A 327 -10.75 -0.98 -10.45
N LEU A 328 -9.80 -1.62 -9.74
CA LEU A 328 -8.36 -1.38 -9.92
C LEU A 328 -7.86 -1.81 -11.30
N LYS A 329 -8.33 -2.93 -11.83
CA LYS A 329 -7.96 -3.36 -13.19
C LYS A 329 -8.38 -2.32 -14.23
N CYS A 330 -9.61 -1.82 -14.12
CA CYS A 330 -10.12 -0.82 -15.05
C CYS A 330 -9.39 0.52 -14.88
N LEU A 331 -9.13 0.93 -13.65
CA LEU A 331 -8.39 2.16 -13.33
C LEU A 331 -6.97 2.15 -13.91
N LEU A 332 -6.34 0.97 -14.03
CA LEU A 332 -5.04 0.85 -14.69
C LEU A 332 -5.10 1.32 -16.14
N GLY A 333 -6.22 1.09 -16.85
CA GLY A 333 -6.43 1.58 -18.21
C GLY A 333 -6.47 3.10 -18.31
N ASP A 334 -7.00 3.79 -17.29
CA ASP A 334 -7.02 5.25 -17.23
C ASP A 334 -5.63 5.81 -16.88
N LEU A 335 -4.90 5.14 -16.00
CA LEU A 335 -3.55 5.54 -15.60
C LEU A 335 -2.50 5.29 -16.69
N VAL A 336 -2.65 4.21 -17.45
CA VAL A 336 -1.70 3.76 -18.47
C VAL A 336 -2.45 3.55 -19.78
N PRO A 337 -2.40 4.50 -20.73
CA PRO A 337 -3.19 4.43 -21.97
C PRO A 337 -3.02 3.14 -22.78
N ASP A 338 -1.84 2.49 -22.68
CA ASP A 338 -1.56 1.23 -23.35
C ASP A 338 -2.32 0.03 -22.72
N ALA A 339 -2.86 0.22 -21.50
CA ALA A 339 -3.62 -0.79 -20.74
C ALA A 339 -5.15 -0.68 -20.90
N LYS A 340 -5.65 0.23 -21.73
CA LYS A 340 -7.10 0.54 -21.88
C LYS A 340 -8.01 -0.65 -22.22
N TYR A 341 -7.44 -1.77 -22.67
CA TYR A 341 -8.20 -2.96 -23.06
C TYR A 341 -8.36 -3.99 -21.92
N LEU A 342 -7.92 -3.66 -20.70
CA LEU A 342 -7.95 -4.57 -19.56
C LEU A 342 -9.30 -4.61 -18.81
N CYS A 343 -10.23 -3.74 -19.23
CA CYS A 343 -11.56 -3.61 -18.64
C CYS A 343 -12.72 -3.98 -19.62
#